data_22bf151addb282fb54b8258c1c262410
#
_entry.id   22bf151addb282fb54b8258c1c262410
#
_cell.length_a   1.000
_cell.length_b   1.000
_cell.length_c   1.000
_cell.angle_alpha   90.00
_cell.angle_beta   90.00
_cell.angle_gamma   90.00
#
_symmetry.space_group_name_H-M   'P 1'
#
loop_
_entity.id
_entity.type
_entity.pdbx_description
1 polymer ?
#
loop_
_entity_poly.entity_id
_entity_poly.type
_entity_poly.pdbx_seq_one_letter_code
_entity_poly.pdbx_strand_id
1 'polypeptide(L)'
;EYVQIAWPEAVLEDDEGYCVGYLMPFINTAEAVSLDHLMQGAVRAKLGLSDKYEYRVMAAYNVALMVASLHKYGHYIIDLKPANVSIYKKTMTVAMFDCDGFSIQGEQARFPAEFVSEEYIYPEGMAQSCEDMGEEQDKFALAVIIFKLLNNGIHPFSGVAKKNADSALSIQERIEQYHYAYGMWGDSYQAPHPYSIHEFLPQSTMKLFDRAFVKGQKRPTAAEWQAELDFLLKNLKHCKKNPNHAYFTNKGCGLCVAEERLKANLKTIKEKQAEPRKIRGFELKKLSRESLEKDKIEHMQSEKRAMRVTYFLVMFYSLLMTFLPRAALEYKTELKGLGISLQLIACILFFNFLHWMIRKFRRFLVKRVGGTTINALITYTYCCVAIALIVGNDIEWGRLFKAF
;
A
#
# COMPACT_ATOMS: atom_id res chain seq x y z
N GLU A 1 23.37 14.34 15.98
CA GLU A 1 23.22 12.89 15.95
C GLU A 1 21.90 12.56 15.24
N TYR A 2 21.88 11.57 14.30
CA TYR A 2 20.67 11.22 13.56
C TYR A 2 19.92 10.10 14.30
N VAL A 3 18.61 10.27 14.49
CA VAL A 3 17.74 9.21 14.98
C VAL A 3 17.66 8.13 13.89
N GLN A 4 18.02 6.90 14.22
CA GLN A 4 17.99 5.78 13.28
C GLN A 4 16.75 4.88 13.46
N ILE A 5 16.22 4.82 14.68
CA ILE A 5 14.97 4.12 14.99
C ILE A 5 14.18 5.02 15.94
N ALA A 6 12.91 5.27 15.64
CA ALA A 6 11.99 5.95 16.54
C ALA A 6 11.46 4.96 17.59
N TRP A 7 12.37 4.46 18.43
CA TRP A 7 12.05 3.47 19.45
C TRP A 7 11.39 4.13 20.67
N PRO A 8 10.33 3.56 21.25
CA PRO A 8 9.76 4.06 22.49
C PRO A 8 10.77 4.06 23.63
N GLU A 9 10.99 5.21 24.27
CA GLU A 9 11.97 5.42 25.35
C GLU A 9 11.31 5.46 26.73
N ALA A 10 10.02 5.87 26.80
CA ALA A 10 9.28 5.94 28.06
C ALA A 10 7.78 5.76 27.82
N VAL A 11 7.09 5.16 28.77
CA VAL A 11 5.64 5.06 28.82
C VAL A 11 5.08 6.30 29.51
N LEU A 12 3.95 6.82 29.01
CA LEU A 12 3.15 7.86 29.65
C LEU A 12 1.95 7.20 30.33
N GLU A 13 1.76 7.50 31.59
CA GLU A 13 0.65 7.00 32.39
C GLU A 13 -0.22 8.18 32.86
N ASP A 14 -1.52 7.95 33.02
CA ASP A 14 -2.42 8.89 33.68
C ASP A 14 -2.30 8.81 35.20
N ASP A 15 -3.07 9.66 35.91
CA ASP A 15 -3.07 9.71 37.37
C ASP A 15 -3.59 8.39 38.05
N GLU A 16 -4.21 7.52 37.28
CA GLU A 16 -4.74 6.22 37.68
C GLU A 16 -3.77 5.07 37.34
N GLY A 17 -2.64 5.36 36.68
CA GLY A 17 -1.62 4.38 36.31
C GLY A 17 -1.90 3.62 35.01
N TYR A 18 -2.86 4.07 34.18
CA TYR A 18 -3.10 3.49 32.86
C TYR A 18 -2.17 4.09 31.82
N CYS A 19 -1.64 3.24 30.93
CA CYS A 19 -0.85 3.69 29.79
C CYS A 19 -1.70 4.52 28.83
N VAL A 20 -1.33 5.78 28.63
CA VAL A 20 -2.00 6.72 27.71
C VAL A 20 -1.15 7.06 26.50
N GLY A 21 0.09 6.57 26.45
CA GLY A 21 0.99 6.79 25.32
C GLY A 21 2.45 6.48 25.66
N TYR A 22 3.33 6.89 24.77
CA TYR A 22 4.77 6.71 24.93
C TYR A 22 5.54 7.87 24.32
N LEU A 23 6.76 8.10 24.79
CA LEU A 23 7.71 9.04 24.22
C LEU A 23 8.68 8.31 23.29
N MET A 24 8.96 8.91 22.13
CA MET A 24 9.94 8.40 21.16
C MET A 24 10.79 9.55 20.60
N PRO A 25 12.00 9.27 20.07
CA PRO A 25 12.80 10.26 19.39
C PRO A 25 12.10 10.85 18.16
N PHE A 26 12.18 12.16 18.00
CA PHE A 26 11.57 12.86 16.87
C PHE A 26 12.47 12.81 15.63
N ILE A 27 11.94 12.29 14.51
CA ILE A 27 12.59 12.34 13.21
C ILE A 27 12.18 13.64 12.49
N ASN A 28 13.17 14.54 12.28
CA ASN A 28 12.93 15.82 11.63
C ASN A 28 12.60 15.66 10.14
N THR A 29 11.33 15.85 9.76
CA THR A 29 10.84 15.74 8.39
C THR A 29 11.38 16.82 7.44
N ALA A 30 11.98 17.90 7.95
CA ALA A 30 12.69 18.87 7.11
C ALA A 30 14.02 18.31 6.57
N GLU A 31 14.66 17.41 7.33
CA GLU A 31 15.95 16.80 7.00
C GLU A 31 15.83 15.40 6.42
N ALA A 32 14.77 14.67 6.76
CA ALA A 32 14.49 13.31 6.32
C ALA A 32 13.29 13.27 5.37
N VAL A 33 13.29 12.31 4.44
CA VAL A 33 12.18 12.04 3.52
C VAL A 33 11.94 10.54 3.45
N SER A 34 10.71 10.13 3.12
CA SER A 34 10.39 8.71 2.90
C SER A 34 11.29 8.10 1.83
N LEU A 35 11.69 6.86 2.03
CA LEU A 35 12.50 6.07 1.09
C LEU A 35 11.81 5.90 -0.27
N ASP A 36 10.49 5.87 -0.33
CA ASP A 36 9.72 5.86 -1.59
C ASP A 36 10.07 7.03 -2.51
N HIS A 37 10.34 8.20 -1.93
CA HIS A 37 10.69 9.39 -2.70
C HIS A 37 12.03 9.22 -3.44
N LEU A 38 12.95 8.44 -2.89
CA LEU A 38 14.23 8.15 -3.54
C LEU A 38 14.07 7.19 -4.74
N MET A 39 13.05 6.34 -4.73
CA MET A 39 12.82 5.36 -5.79
C MET A 39 12.28 5.99 -7.08
N GLN A 40 11.58 7.13 -6.98
CA GLN A 40 10.86 7.76 -8.09
C GLN A 40 11.59 9.00 -8.62
N GLY A 41 12.08 8.97 -9.87
CA GLY A 41 12.85 10.06 -10.48
C GLY A 41 12.14 11.42 -10.48
N ALA A 42 10.85 11.43 -10.83
CA ALA A 42 10.05 12.66 -10.84
C ALA A 42 9.89 13.27 -9.43
N VAL A 43 9.78 12.42 -8.40
CA VAL A 43 9.67 12.86 -7.00
C VAL A 43 11.01 13.36 -6.49
N ARG A 44 12.13 12.68 -6.80
CA ARG A 44 13.48 13.16 -6.47
C ARG A 44 13.70 14.59 -7.01
N ALA A 45 13.40 14.81 -8.27
CA ALA A 45 13.53 16.13 -8.89
C ALA A 45 12.67 17.20 -8.19
N LYS A 46 11.41 16.88 -7.87
CA LYS A 46 10.49 17.80 -7.19
C LYS A 46 10.95 18.16 -5.78
N LEU A 47 11.54 17.22 -5.05
CA LEU A 47 12.00 17.42 -3.67
C LEU A 47 13.45 17.90 -3.57
N GLY A 48 14.12 18.14 -4.71
CA GLY A 48 15.52 18.53 -4.75
C GLY A 48 16.49 17.47 -4.19
N LEU A 49 16.08 16.20 -4.24
CA LEU A 49 16.93 15.08 -3.86
C LEU A 49 17.97 14.81 -4.95
N SER A 50 19.14 14.38 -4.55
CA SER A 50 20.17 13.99 -5.51
C SER A 50 19.70 12.85 -6.41
N ASP A 51 19.90 12.99 -7.72
CA ASP A 51 19.59 11.95 -8.69
C ASP A 51 20.75 10.96 -8.91
N LYS A 52 21.87 11.15 -8.22
CA LYS A 52 23.03 10.28 -8.31
C LYS A 52 22.67 8.84 -7.91
N TYR A 53 23.02 7.89 -8.77
CA TYR A 53 22.72 6.47 -8.56
C TYR A 53 23.38 5.91 -7.30
N GLU A 54 24.59 6.37 -6.98
CA GLU A 54 25.34 5.98 -5.78
C GLU A 54 24.54 6.18 -4.49
N TYR A 55 23.71 7.23 -4.40
CA TYR A 55 22.88 7.47 -3.21
C TYR A 55 21.77 6.42 -3.05
N ARG A 56 21.28 5.87 -4.15
CA ARG A 56 20.32 4.75 -4.07
C ARG A 56 20.99 3.48 -3.58
N VAL A 57 22.23 3.23 -4.00
CA VAL A 57 23.03 2.09 -3.50
C VAL A 57 23.37 2.29 -2.02
N MET A 58 23.74 3.52 -1.61
CA MET A 58 24.04 3.85 -0.23
C MET A 58 22.80 3.72 0.68
N ALA A 59 21.64 4.17 0.21
CA ALA A 59 20.38 3.97 0.94
C ALA A 59 20.06 2.49 1.11
N ALA A 60 20.23 1.68 0.05
CA ALA A 60 20.05 0.21 0.13
C ALA A 60 21.00 -0.42 1.14
N TYR A 61 22.28 -0.02 1.16
CA TYR A 61 23.25 -0.47 2.14
C TYR A 61 22.83 -0.14 3.58
N ASN A 62 22.39 1.10 3.82
CA ASN A 62 21.99 1.54 5.16
C ASN A 62 20.70 0.83 5.63
N VAL A 63 19.75 0.55 4.74
CA VAL A 63 18.57 -0.29 5.07
C VAL A 63 19.00 -1.70 5.43
N ALA A 64 19.87 -2.33 4.64
CA ALA A 64 20.36 -3.68 4.93
C ALA A 64 21.15 -3.74 6.25
N LEU A 65 21.98 -2.74 6.54
CA LEU A 65 22.70 -2.60 7.80
C LEU A 65 21.73 -2.52 9.00
N MET A 66 20.68 -1.71 8.89
CA MET A 66 19.66 -1.55 9.93
C MET A 66 18.94 -2.88 10.20
N VAL A 67 18.45 -3.53 9.14
CA VAL A 67 17.77 -4.83 9.25
C VAL A 67 18.72 -5.88 9.85
N ALA A 68 19.98 -5.95 9.41
CA ALA A 68 20.96 -6.87 9.96
C ALA A 68 21.21 -6.63 11.45
N SER A 69 21.22 -5.35 11.88
CA SER A 69 21.39 -4.98 13.28
C SER A 69 20.20 -5.45 14.14
N LEU A 70 18.97 -5.30 13.67
CA LEU A 70 17.77 -5.77 14.38
C LEU A 70 17.72 -7.31 14.44
N HIS A 71 18.01 -7.99 13.34
CA HIS A 71 18.04 -9.45 13.28
C HIS A 71 19.07 -10.08 14.24
N LYS A 72 20.21 -9.39 14.45
CA LYS A 72 21.23 -9.83 15.42
C LYS A 72 20.67 -9.97 16.84
N TYR A 73 19.68 -9.14 17.19
CA TYR A 73 19.01 -9.18 18.48
C TYR A 73 17.70 -9.97 18.45
N GLY A 74 17.38 -10.61 17.33
CA GLY A 74 16.16 -11.40 17.18
C GLY A 74 14.91 -10.57 16.98
N HIS A 75 15.03 -9.26 16.69
CA HIS A 75 13.90 -8.40 16.35
C HIS A 75 13.62 -8.44 14.85
N TYR A 76 12.34 -8.49 14.46
CA TYR A 76 11.90 -8.50 13.08
C TYR A 76 10.93 -7.36 12.82
N ILE A 77 11.01 -6.75 11.62
CA ILE A 77 10.23 -5.56 11.29
C ILE A 77 8.82 -5.95 10.81
N ILE A 78 8.70 -7.09 10.14
CA ILE A 78 7.51 -7.69 9.54
C ILE A 78 6.86 -6.78 8.48
N ASP A 79 6.43 -5.56 8.82
CA ASP A 79 5.90 -4.58 7.85
C ASP A 79 6.99 -3.68 7.27
N LEU A 80 8.11 -4.28 6.87
CA LEU A 80 9.21 -3.58 6.22
C LEU A 80 8.79 -3.10 4.83
N LYS A 81 8.54 -1.81 4.70
CA LYS A 81 8.19 -1.15 3.44
C LYS A 81 8.82 0.24 3.35
N PRO A 82 9.01 0.80 2.14
CA PRO A 82 9.63 2.11 1.97
C PRO A 82 8.89 3.25 2.68
N ALA A 83 7.57 3.10 2.91
CA ALA A 83 6.78 4.09 3.63
C ALA A 83 7.15 4.18 5.12
N ASN A 84 7.60 3.07 5.75
CA ASN A 84 8.02 3.02 7.16
C ASN A 84 9.52 3.34 7.36
N VAL A 85 10.20 3.77 6.29
CA VAL A 85 11.62 4.10 6.29
C VAL A 85 11.82 5.51 5.76
N SER A 86 12.49 6.35 6.51
CA SER A 86 12.98 7.64 6.07
C SER A 86 14.48 7.63 5.82
N ILE A 87 14.95 8.52 4.95
CA ILE A 87 16.37 8.76 4.69
C ILE A 87 16.71 10.22 4.96
N TYR A 88 17.80 10.48 5.62
CA TYR A 88 18.36 11.83 5.78
C TYR A 88 19.02 12.27 4.48
N LYS A 89 18.54 13.40 3.92
CA LYS A 89 18.87 13.89 2.56
C LYS A 89 20.37 14.05 2.30
N LYS A 90 21.14 14.39 3.32
CA LYS A 90 22.59 14.69 3.20
C LYS A 90 23.47 13.45 3.28
N THR A 91 23.10 12.48 4.13
CA THR A 91 23.96 11.35 4.49
C THR A 91 23.45 10.01 3.96
N MET A 92 22.19 9.95 3.50
CA MET A 92 21.48 8.71 3.19
C MET A 92 21.37 7.76 4.38
N THR A 93 21.63 8.24 5.61
CA THR A 93 21.36 7.50 6.84
C THR A 93 19.87 7.21 6.92
N VAL A 94 19.54 6.00 7.35
CA VAL A 94 18.17 5.51 7.46
C VAL A 94 17.61 5.81 8.85
N ALA A 95 16.32 6.14 8.90
CA ALA A 95 15.52 6.19 10.11
C ALA A 95 14.26 5.34 9.92
N MET A 96 14.03 4.39 10.82
CA MET A 96 12.82 3.58 10.87
C MET A 96 11.85 4.15 11.89
N PHE A 97 10.56 4.09 11.57
CA PHE A 97 9.45 4.44 12.46
C PHE A 97 8.37 3.36 12.36
N ASP A 98 7.28 3.50 13.13
CA ASP A 98 6.23 2.48 13.21
C ASP A 98 6.72 1.19 13.91
N CYS A 99 7.54 1.37 14.96
CA CYS A 99 8.20 0.25 15.64
C CYS A 99 7.26 -0.58 16.52
N ASP A 100 6.06 -0.09 16.80
CA ASP A 100 4.96 -0.80 17.44
C ASP A 100 4.45 -1.97 16.59
N GLY A 101 4.67 -1.91 15.26
CA GLY A 101 4.42 -3.03 14.34
C GLY A 101 5.53 -4.09 14.28
N PHE A 102 6.60 -3.99 15.07
CA PHE A 102 7.70 -4.95 15.03
C PHE A 102 7.40 -6.23 15.81
N SER A 103 7.96 -7.35 15.38
CA SER A 103 8.01 -8.58 16.17
C SER A 103 9.26 -8.54 17.08
N ILE A 104 9.06 -8.27 18.36
CA ILE A 104 10.13 -7.99 19.33
C ILE A 104 10.46 -9.22 20.17
N GLN A 105 11.74 -9.60 20.23
CA GLN A 105 12.21 -10.59 21.16
C GLN A 105 12.36 -9.96 22.55
N GLY A 106 11.47 -10.29 23.46
CA GLY A 106 11.61 -9.97 24.89
C GLY A 106 12.39 -11.05 25.64
N GLU A 107 12.63 -10.82 26.94
CA GLU A 107 13.37 -11.76 27.79
C GLU A 107 12.67 -13.09 27.95
N GLN A 108 11.34 -13.09 28.13
CA GLN A 108 10.55 -14.30 28.43
C GLN A 108 9.70 -14.74 27.22
N ALA A 109 9.27 -13.82 26.39
CA ALA A 109 8.37 -14.08 25.27
C ALA A 109 8.66 -13.13 24.10
N ARG A 110 8.18 -13.51 22.92
CA ARG A 110 8.14 -12.63 21.73
C ARG A 110 6.82 -11.86 21.75
N PHE A 111 6.93 -10.56 21.46
CA PHE A 111 5.79 -9.70 21.16
C PHE A 111 5.60 -9.70 19.64
N PRO A 112 4.52 -10.30 19.12
CA PRO A 112 4.33 -10.45 17.68
C PRO A 112 3.93 -9.15 17.02
N ALA A 113 4.15 -9.06 15.69
CA ALA A 113 3.61 -7.99 14.87
C ALA A 113 2.13 -8.18 14.60
N GLU A 114 1.37 -7.08 14.46
CA GLU A 114 -0.07 -7.11 14.22
C GLU A 114 -0.44 -6.94 12.74
N PHE A 115 0.45 -6.33 11.93
CA PHE A 115 0.17 -5.94 10.56
C PHE A 115 1.32 -6.25 9.61
N VAL A 116 0.97 -6.48 8.32
CA VAL A 116 1.90 -6.63 7.22
C VAL A 116 1.28 -6.12 5.92
N SER A 117 2.06 -5.49 5.06
CA SER A 117 1.60 -4.92 3.78
C SER A 117 1.66 -5.93 2.64
N GLU A 118 0.55 -6.13 1.93
CA GLU A 118 0.33 -7.17 0.90
C GLU A 118 1.42 -7.25 -0.19
N GLU A 119 1.94 -6.12 -0.67
CA GLU A 119 2.97 -6.09 -1.73
C GLU A 119 4.36 -6.52 -1.25
N TYR A 120 4.54 -6.70 0.07
CA TYR A 120 5.81 -7.07 0.68
C TYR A 120 5.76 -8.41 1.41
N ILE A 121 4.62 -9.13 1.35
CA ILE A 121 4.50 -10.47 1.94
C ILE A 121 5.22 -11.49 1.05
N TYR A 122 6.07 -12.31 1.68
CA TYR A 122 6.72 -13.41 0.96
C TYR A 122 5.70 -14.51 0.56
N PRO A 123 5.91 -15.20 -0.57
CA PRO A 123 4.89 -16.09 -1.13
C PRO A 123 4.37 -17.13 -0.14
N GLU A 124 5.25 -17.75 0.64
CA GLU A 124 4.91 -18.80 1.60
C GLU A 124 4.20 -18.24 2.85
N GLY A 125 4.34 -16.93 3.11
CA GLY A 125 3.71 -16.23 4.23
C GLY A 125 2.27 -15.76 3.95
N MET A 126 1.81 -15.80 2.70
CA MET A 126 0.47 -15.29 2.35
C MET A 126 -0.69 -16.02 3.04
N ALA A 127 -0.47 -17.26 3.44
CA ALA A 127 -1.45 -18.06 4.18
C ALA A 127 -1.23 -18.04 5.71
N GLN A 128 -0.22 -17.30 6.20
CA GLN A 128 0.12 -17.22 7.62
C GLN A 128 -0.48 -15.98 8.26
N SER A 129 -0.69 -16.05 9.60
CA SER A 129 -0.93 -14.83 10.38
C SER A 129 0.36 -14.00 10.46
N CYS A 130 0.25 -12.67 10.50
CA CYS A 130 1.42 -11.80 10.67
C CYS A 130 2.13 -12.04 12.02
N GLU A 131 1.40 -12.51 13.03
CA GLU A 131 1.94 -12.90 14.33
C GLU A 131 2.96 -14.05 14.26
N ASP A 132 2.78 -14.95 13.27
CA ASP A 132 3.66 -16.12 13.04
C ASP A 132 4.83 -15.80 12.08
N MET A 133 4.85 -14.60 11.49
CA MET A 133 5.91 -14.19 10.59
C MET A 133 7.19 -13.84 11.35
N GLY A 134 8.33 -14.08 10.72
CA GLY A 134 9.64 -13.84 11.30
C GLY A 134 10.65 -13.34 10.28
N GLU A 135 11.91 -13.73 10.46
CA GLU A 135 13.06 -13.28 9.66
C GLU A 135 12.87 -13.46 8.15
N GLU A 136 12.16 -14.51 7.70
CA GLU A 136 11.93 -14.78 6.27
C GLU A 136 11.08 -13.69 5.61
N GLN A 137 10.14 -13.08 6.35
CA GLN A 137 9.34 -11.95 5.90
C GLN A 137 10.23 -10.73 5.64
N ASP A 138 11.10 -10.40 6.57
CA ASP A 138 12.03 -9.27 6.43
C ASP A 138 13.04 -9.50 5.30
N LYS A 139 13.55 -10.72 5.15
CA LYS A 139 14.47 -11.09 4.05
C LYS A 139 13.84 -10.85 2.69
N PHE A 140 12.57 -11.20 2.51
CA PHE A 140 11.85 -10.96 1.27
C PHE A 140 11.60 -9.47 1.04
N ALA A 141 11.03 -8.78 2.03
CA ALA A 141 10.72 -7.36 1.93
C ALA A 141 11.98 -6.50 1.70
N LEU A 142 13.08 -6.81 2.39
CA LEU A 142 14.38 -6.17 2.17
C LEU A 142 14.87 -6.36 0.73
N ALA A 143 14.78 -7.57 0.20
CA ALA A 143 15.18 -7.84 -1.19
C ALA A 143 14.32 -7.06 -2.20
N VAL A 144 13.00 -6.91 -1.95
CA VAL A 144 12.10 -6.06 -2.78
C VAL A 144 12.56 -4.60 -2.74
N ILE A 145 12.88 -4.07 -1.56
CA ILE A 145 13.35 -2.68 -1.40
C ILE A 145 14.67 -2.46 -2.13
N ILE A 146 15.65 -3.36 -1.93
CA ILE A 146 16.96 -3.29 -2.61
C ILE A 146 16.78 -3.35 -4.13
N PHE A 147 15.95 -4.28 -4.62
CA PHE A 147 15.65 -4.40 -6.03
C PHE A 147 15.08 -3.09 -6.61
N LYS A 148 14.08 -2.50 -5.94
CA LYS A 148 13.48 -1.21 -6.36
C LYS A 148 14.51 -0.08 -6.38
N LEU A 149 15.37 0.02 -5.36
CA LEU A 149 16.42 1.05 -5.29
C LEU A 149 17.44 0.90 -6.42
N LEU A 150 17.90 -0.32 -6.68
CA LEU A 150 18.89 -0.60 -7.73
C LEU A 150 18.29 -0.59 -9.13
N ASN A 151 16.98 -0.79 -9.30
CA ASN A 151 16.32 -1.01 -10.57
C ASN A 151 15.24 0.04 -10.90
N ASN A 152 15.55 1.32 -10.73
CA ASN A 152 14.70 2.46 -11.11
C ASN A 152 13.29 2.46 -10.50
N GLY A 153 13.11 1.95 -9.28
CA GLY A 153 11.82 1.87 -8.60
C GLY A 153 10.91 0.73 -9.10
N ILE A 154 11.38 -0.07 -10.04
CA ILE A 154 10.64 -1.22 -10.59
C ILE A 154 10.53 -2.29 -9.51
N HIS A 155 9.31 -2.80 -9.29
CA HIS A 155 9.09 -3.93 -8.38
C HIS A 155 9.60 -5.24 -9.01
N PRO A 156 10.22 -6.18 -8.24
CA PRO A 156 10.79 -7.42 -8.81
C PRO A 156 9.76 -8.29 -9.53
N PHE A 157 8.50 -8.25 -9.11
CA PHE A 157 7.40 -8.95 -9.78
C PHE A 157 6.66 -8.09 -10.82
N SER A 158 7.20 -6.92 -11.19
CA SER A 158 6.69 -6.09 -12.27
C SER A 158 7.41 -6.39 -13.58
N GLY A 159 6.63 -6.72 -14.61
CA GLY A 159 7.11 -7.00 -15.95
C GLY A 159 6.01 -6.81 -16.98
N VAL A 160 6.32 -7.14 -18.22
CA VAL A 160 5.37 -7.10 -19.34
C VAL A 160 4.80 -8.50 -19.56
N ALA A 161 3.49 -8.65 -19.37
CA ALA A 161 2.81 -9.91 -19.63
C ALA A 161 3.05 -10.42 -21.04
N LYS A 162 3.33 -11.70 -21.20
CA LYS A 162 3.52 -12.34 -22.52
C LYS A 162 2.17 -12.48 -23.23
N LYS A 163 2.17 -12.58 -24.55
CA LYS A 163 0.94 -12.62 -25.37
C LYS A 163 -0.04 -13.73 -25.01
N ASN A 164 0.43 -14.82 -24.39
CA ASN A 164 -0.38 -15.97 -24.00
C ASN A 164 -0.82 -15.90 -22.54
N ALA A 165 -0.69 -14.74 -21.86
CA ALA A 165 -1.16 -14.58 -20.49
C ALA A 165 -2.69 -14.41 -20.50
N ASP A 166 -3.40 -15.36 -19.87
CA ASP A 166 -4.89 -15.43 -19.91
C ASP A 166 -5.58 -14.32 -19.11
N SER A 167 -4.87 -13.66 -18.19
CA SER A 167 -5.40 -12.57 -17.34
C SER A 167 -4.33 -11.60 -16.90
N ALA A 168 -4.73 -10.39 -16.53
CA ALA A 168 -3.86 -9.40 -15.92
C ALA A 168 -3.76 -9.65 -14.41
N LEU A 169 -2.69 -10.32 -13.97
CA LEU A 169 -2.41 -10.57 -12.56
C LEU A 169 -1.95 -9.29 -11.83
N SER A 170 -2.44 -9.08 -10.62
CA SER A 170 -1.92 -8.08 -9.67
C SER A 170 -0.48 -8.41 -9.25
N ILE A 171 0.21 -7.47 -8.61
CA ILE A 171 1.56 -7.74 -8.07
C ILE A 171 1.50 -8.84 -7.00
N GLN A 172 0.49 -8.83 -6.14
CA GLN A 172 0.29 -9.85 -5.11
C GLN A 172 0.13 -11.25 -5.70
N GLU A 173 -0.74 -11.42 -6.72
CA GLU A 173 -0.92 -12.70 -7.42
C GLU A 173 0.38 -13.16 -8.11
N ARG A 174 1.18 -12.23 -8.64
CA ARG A 174 2.49 -12.55 -9.23
C ARG A 174 3.50 -13.00 -8.19
N ILE A 175 3.49 -12.41 -6.99
CA ILE A 175 4.31 -12.84 -5.86
C ILE A 175 3.91 -14.25 -5.46
N GLU A 176 2.62 -14.49 -5.22
CA GLU A 176 2.06 -15.79 -4.81
C GLU A 176 2.44 -16.92 -5.79
N GLN A 177 2.40 -16.61 -7.09
CA GLN A 177 2.73 -17.56 -8.15
C GLN A 177 4.21 -17.56 -8.56
N TYR A 178 5.08 -16.83 -7.86
CA TYR A 178 6.51 -16.71 -8.16
C TYR A 178 6.86 -16.22 -9.57
N HIS A 179 6.04 -15.33 -10.15
CA HIS A 179 6.31 -14.75 -11.46
C HIS A 179 7.43 -13.70 -11.42
N TYR A 180 8.65 -14.16 -11.21
CA TYR A 180 9.87 -13.35 -11.19
C TYR A 180 10.55 -13.35 -12.57
N ALA A 181 10.39 -12.27 -13.33
CA ALA A 181 10.82 -12.20 -14.73
C ALA A 181 12.35 -12.05 -14.93
N TYR A 182 13.09 -11.71 -13.91
CA TYR A 182 14.50 -11.30 -14.01
C TYR A 182 15.47 -12.44 -13.69
N GLY A 183 14.99 -13.59 -13.24
CA GLY A 183 15.79 -14.76 -12.92
C GLY A 183 16.48 -15.36 -14.13
N MET A 184 17.50 -16.19 -13.87
CA MET A 184 18.33 -16.85 -14.89
C MET A 184 17.49 -17.61 -15.93
N TRP A 185 16.38 -18.21 -15.50
CA TRP A 185 15.52 -19.04 -16.37
C TRP A 185 14.35 -18.24 -16.96
N GLY A 186 14.27 -16.94 -16.66
CA GLY A 186 13.12 -16.12 -17.03
C GLY A 186 11.83 -16.53 -16.30
N ASP A 187 10.70 -16.08 -16.79
CA ASP A 187 9.38 -16.39 -16.26
C ASP A 187 8.40 -16.78 -17.37
N SER A 188 7.44 -17.68 -17.07
CA SER A 188 6.44 -18.15 -18.05
C SER A 188 5.39 -17.08 -18.39
N TYR A 189 4.96 -16.30 -17.38
CA TYR A 189 3.89 -15.30 -17.47
C TYR A 189 4.36 -13.97 -18.05
N GLN A 190 5.52 -13.46 -17.64
CA GLN A 190 5.98 -12.11 -17.99
C GLN A 190 7.45 -12.06 -18.43
N ALA A 191 7.77 -11.02 -19.18
CA ALA A 191 9.13 -10.62 -19.54
C ALA A 191 9.59 -9.47 -18.63
N PRO A 192 10.90 -9.24 -18.48
CA PRO A 192 11.42 -8.11 -17.72
C PRO A 192 10.85 -6.77 -18.18
N HIS A 193 10.67 -5.85 -17.25
CA HIS A 193 10.23 -4.50 -17.58
C HIS A 193 11.22 -3.81 -18.49
N PRO A 194 10.80 -3.12 -19.58
CA PRO A 194 11.70 -2.60 -20.64
C PRO A 194 12.69 -1.54 -20.15
N TYR A 195 12.41 -0.88 -19.02
CA TYR A 195 13.30 0.12 -18.40
C TYR A 195 14.13 -0.44 -17.25
N SER A 196 14.10 -1.76 -17.06
CA SER A 196 14.94 -2.44 -16.08
C SER A 196 16.41 -2.32 -16.44
N ILE A 197 17.25 -2.15 -15.42
CA ILE A 197 18.71 -2.21 -15.52
C ILE A 197 19.29 -3.45 -14.84
N HIS A 198 18.45 -4.40 -14.45
CA HIS A 198 18.86 -5.62 -13.75
C HIS A 198 19.96 -6.38 -14.49
N GLU A 199 19.89 -6.50 -15.81
CA GLU A 199 20.88 -7.18 -16.66
C GLU A 199 22.28 -6.55 -16.61
N PHE A 200 22.39 -5.29 -16.14
CA PHE A 200 23.66 -4.55 -16.00
C PHE A 200 24.27 -4.66 -14.61
N LEU A 201 23.59 -5.29 -13.65
CA LEU A 201 24.12 -5.55 -12.31
C LEU A 201 25.19 -6.66 -12.36
N PRO A 202 26.08 -6.71 -11.35
CA PRO A 202 27.02 -7.83 -11.21
C PRO A 202 26.29 -9.17 -11.06
N GLN A 203 26.95 -10.23 -11.48
CA GLN A 203 26.38 -11.59 -11.39
C GLN A 203 26.15 -12.02 -9.92
N SER A 204 26.99 -11.56 -8.98
CA SER A 204 26.80 -11.76 -7.54
C SER A 204 25.47 -11.19 -7.07
N THR A 205 25.19 -9.93 -7.42
CA THR A 205 23.94 -9.24 -7.07
C THR A 205 22.71 -9.94 -7.70
N MET A 206 22.80 -10.32 -8.99
CA MET A 206 21.72 -11.05 -9.66
C MET A 206 21.42 -12.40 -8.99
N LYS A 207 22.47 -13.15 -8.57
CA LYS A 207 22.31 -14.41 -7.82
C LYS A 207 21.63 -14.22 -6.47
N LEU A 208 21.88 -13.11 -5.76
CA LEU A 208 21.18 -12.82 -4.51
C LEU A 208 19.69 -12.54 -4.78
N PHE A 209 19.35 -11.83 -5.86
CA PHE A 209 17.96 -11.65 -6.25
C PHE A 209 17.29 -12.97 -6.66
N ASP A 210 17.98 -13.85 -7.38
CA ASP A 210 17.47 -15.19 -7.70
C ASP A 210 17.17 -15.97 -6.42
N ARG A 211 18.09 -15.96 -5.44
CA ARG A 211 17.86 -16.58 -4.13
C ARG A 211 16.67 -15.97 -3.38
N ALA A 212 16.43 -14.66 -3.53
CA ALA A 212 15.35 -13.99 -2.85
C ALA A 212 13.96 -14.31 -3.44
N PHE A 213 13.86 -14.47 -4.77
CA PHE A 213 12.58 -14.45 -5.48
C PHE A 213 12.23 -15.74 -6.24
N VAL A 214 13.21 -16.64 -6.49
CA VAL A 214 12.94 -17.92 -7.15
C VAL A 214 12.49 -18.94 -6.11
N LYS A 215 11.43 -19.69 -6.44
CA LYS A 215 10.86 -20.73 -5.59
C LYS A 215 11.90 -21.76 -5.13
N GLY A 216 11.85 -22.10 -3.85
CA GLY A 216 12.71 -23.14 -3.26
C GLY A 216 14.15 -22.73 -2.98
N GLN A 217 14.51 -21.46 -3.19
CA GLN A 217 15.83 -20.95 -2.85
C GLN A 217 15.85 -20.43 -1.40
N LYS A 218 17.03 -20.55 -0.74
CA LYS A 218 17.25 -19.94 0.57
C LYS A 218 17.50 -18.44 0.41
N ARG A 219 16.61 -17.60 0.96
CA ARG A 219 16.72 -16.15 0.87
C ARG A 219 18.01 -15.63 1.50
N PRO A 220 18.64 -14.61 0.88
CA PRO A 220 19.81 -13.95 1.46
C PRO A 220 19.45 -13.28 2.79
N THR A 221 20.35 -13.34 3.74
CA THR A 221 20.25 -12.58 4.98
C THR A 221 20.52 -11.10 4.74
N ALA A 222 20.11 -10.25 5.67
CA ALA A 222 20.41 -8.82 5.62
C ALA A 222 21.93 -8.53 5.64
N ALA A 223 22.71 -9.36 6.32
CA ALA A 223 24.18 -9.27 6.34
C ALA A 223 24.81 -9.64 4.98
N GLU A 224 24.28 -10.62 4.26
CA GLU A 224 24.72 -10.94 2.90
C GLU A 224 24.42 -9.78 1.94
N TRP A 225 23.25 -9.15 2.04
CA TRP A 225 22.92 -7.96 1.28
C TRP A 225 23.82 -6.77 1.62
N GLN A 226 24.10 -6.55 2.92
CA GLN A 226 25.00 -5.49 3.36
C GLN A 226 26.40 -5.67 2.74
N ALA A 227 26.96 -6.90 2.76
CA ALA A 227 28.27 -7.19 2.18
C ALA A 227 28.28 -6.96 0.65
N GLU A 228 27.24 -7.38 -0.07
CA GLU A 228 27.13 -7.17 -1.51
C GLU A 228 27.01 -5.67 -1.86
N LEU A 229 26.21 -4.91 -1.10
CA LEU A 229 26.02 -3.47 -1.33
C LEU A 229 27.29 -2.66 -1.00
N ASP A 230 28.06 -3.05 -0.01
CA ASP A 230 29.38 -2.50 0.27
C ASP A 230 30.36 -2.78 -0.90
N PHE A 231 30.34 -4.01 -1.44
CA PHE A 231 31.07 -4.35 -2.64
C PHE A 231 30.67 -3.48 -3.84
N LEU A 232 29.37 -3.25 -4.05
CA LEU A 232 28.87 -2.37 -5.12
C LEU A 232 29.37 -0.94 -4.96
N LEU A 233 29.31 -0.37 -3.73
CA LEU A 233 29.78 0.99 -3.45
C LEU A 233 31.29 1.14 -3.74
N LYS A 234 32.09 0.13 -3.38
CA LYS A 234 33.55 0.14 -3.60
C LYS A 234 33.95 -0.04 -5.09
N ASN A 235 33.09 -0.68 -5.88
CA ASN A 235 33.36 -1.01 -7.30
C ASN A 235 32.55 -0.17 -8.28
N LEU A 236 31.91 0.89 -7.81
CA LEU A 236 31.09 1.77 -8.63
C LEU A 236 31.94 2.55 -9.62
N LYS A 237 31.52 2.59 -10.90
CA LYS A 237 32.14 3.33 -12.00
C LYS A 237 31.23 4.46 -12.43
N HIS A 238 31.74 5.68 -12.53
CA HIS A 238 30.95 6.82 -12.99
C HIS A 238 30.78 6.81 -14.51
N CYS A 239 29.57 7.17 -14.95
CA CYS A 239 29.25 7.25 -16.38
C CYS A 239 29.84 8.52 -17.01
N LYS A 240 30.51 8.38 -18.15
CA LYS A 240 31.07 9.52 -18.90
C LYS A 240 29.99 10.40 -19.55
N LYS A 241 28.78 9.85 -19.83
CA LYS A 241 27.69 10.58 -20.51
C LYS A 241 26.82 11.38 -19.55
N ASN A 242 26.63 10.92 -18.31
CA ASN A 242 25.77 11.56 -17.32
C ASN A 242 26.39 11.40 -15.92
N PRO A 243 26.74 12.49 -15.21
CA PRO A 243 27.40 12.45 -13.89
C PRO A 243 26.54 11.86 -12.77
N ASN A 244 25.22 11.79 -12.98
CA ASN A 244 24.31 11.15 -12.02
C ASN A 244 24.24 9.64 -12.17
N HIS A 245 24.79 9.10 -13.26
CA HIS A 245 24.78 7.67 -13.52
C HIS A 245 26.02 6.98 -13.00
N ALA A 246 25.85 5.76 -12.55
CA ALA A 246 26.93 4.85 -12.25
C ALA A 246 26.59 3.43 -12.73
N TYR A 247 27.60 2.60 -12.87
CA TYR A 247 27.48 1.21 -13.32
C TYR A 247 28.61 0.36 -12.70
N PHE A 248 28.48 -0.97 -12.78
CA PHE A 248 29.37 -1.90 -12.09
C PHE A 248 30.12 -2.85 -13.02
N THR A 249 29.56 -3.13 -14.20
CA THR A 249 30.05 -4.17 -15.11
C THR A 249 30.59 -3.59 -16.40
N ASN A 250 31.30 -4.42 -17.18
CA ASN A 250 31.80 -4.02 -18.52
C ASN A 250 30.69 -3.95 -19.59
N LYS A 251 29.44 -4.30 -19.26
CA LYS A 251 28.27 -4.11 -20.13
C LYS A 251 27.92 -2.63 -20.35
N GLY A 252 28.56 -1.72 -19.59
CA GLY A 252 28.33 -0.28 -19.67
C GLY A 252 27.22 0.22 -18.76
N CYS A 253 26.75 1.45 -19.00
CA CYS A 253 25.78 2.13 -18.15
C CYS A 253 24.35 1.74 -18.49
N GLY A 254 23.74 0.89 -17.65
CA GLY A 254 22.34 0.47 -17.80
C GLY A 254 21.34 1.62 -17.71
N LEU A 255 21.63 2.67 -16.91
CA LEU A 255 20.77 3.86 -16.80
C LEU A 255 20.68 4.63 -18.15
N CYS A 256 21.82 4.80 -18.86
CA CYS A 256 21.80 5.38 -20.20
C CYS A 256 20.93 4.57 -21.17
N VAL A 257 21.04 3.25 -21.12
CA VAL A 257 20.24 2.34 -21.97
C VAL A 257 18.75 2.45 -21.64
N ALA A 258 18.39 2.48 -20.35
CA ALA A 258 16.99 2.65 -19.91
C ALA A 258 16.42 4.00 -20.36
N GLU A 259 17.18 5.09 -20.26
CA GLU A 259 16.78 6.42 -20.76
C GLU A 259 16.59 6.45 -22.28
N GLU A 260 17.49 5.83 -23.03
CA GLU A 260 17.37 5.73 -24.51
C GLU A 260 16.11 4.94 -24.90
N ARG A 261 15.83 3.81 -24.21
CA ARG A 261 14.60 3.01 -24.39
C ARG A 261 13.33 3.84 -24.07
N LEU A 262 13.36 4.63 -23.00
CA LEU A 262 12.25 5.52 -22.64
C LEU A 262 12.01 6.60 -23.70
N LYS A 263 13.06 7.27 -24.15
CA LYS A 263 12.97 8.30 -25.20
C LYS A 263 12.41 7.74 -26.51
N ALA A 264 12.87 6.56 -26.92
CA ALA A 264 12.38 5.88 -28.13
C ALA A 264 10.89 5.54 -28.01
N ASN A 265 10.46 5.04 -26.86
CA ASN A 265 9.04 4.69 -26.61
C ASN A 265 8.15 5.93 -26.62
N LEU A 266 8.58 7.03 -25.98
CA LEU A 266 7.85 8.29 -25.96
C LEU A 266 7.72 8.88 -27.38
N LYS A 267 8.75 8.75 -28.23
CA LYS A 267 8.71 9.17 -29.65
C LYS A 267 7.65 8.35 -30.39
N THR A 268 7.68 7.02 -30.27
CA THR A 268 6.70 6.14 -30.92
C THR A 268 5.26 6.42 -30.47
N ILE A 269 5.04 6.73 -29.18
CA ILE A 269 3.71 7.10 -28.68
C ILE A 269 3.24 8.42 -29.29
N LYS A 270 4.12 9.43 -29.37
CA LYS A 270 3.80 10.73 -30.00
C LYS A 270 3.48 10.58 -31.49
N GLU A 271 4.25 9.76 -32.21
CA GLU A 271 4.01 9.46 -33.60
C GLU A 271 2.67 8.77 -33.82
N LYS A 272 2.34 7.76 -33.03
CA LYS A 272 1.03 7.08 -33.07
C LYS A 272 -0.14 7.99 -32.69
N GLN A 273 0.07 8.99 -31.84
CA GLN A 273 -0.94 9.98 -31.49
C GLN A 273 -1.10 11.07 -32.57
N ALA A 274 -0.04 11.34 -33.33
CA ALA A 274 -0.06 12.28 -34.43
C ALA A 274 -0.66 11.68 -35.72
N GLU A 275 -0.68 10.35 -35.86
CA GLU A 275 -1.42 9.71 -36.94
C GLU A 275 -2.92 9.92 -36.77
N PRO A 276 -3.63 10.52 -37.75
CA PRO A 276 -5.06 10.67 -37.71
C PRO A 276 -5.67 9.26 -37.59
N ARG A 277 -6.34 8.97 -36.44
CA ARG A 277 -7.07 7.72 -36.28
C ARG A 277 -8.12 7.62 -37.37
N LYS A 278 -7.86 6.84 -38.42
CA LYS A 278 -8.88 6.39 -39.36
C LYS A 278 -9.84 5.48 -38.58
N ILE A 279 -10.82 6.09 -37.93
CA ILE A 279 -11.96 5.38 -37.35
C ILE A 279 -12.80 4.95 -38.56
N ARG A 280 -12.73 3.66 -38.91
CA ARG A 280 -13.60 3.07 -39.90
C ARG A 280 -15.05 3.33 -39.48
N GLY A 281 -15.74 4.22 -40.23
CA GLY A 281 -17.20 4.28 -40.24
C GLY A 281 -17.92 5.11 -39.18
N PHE A 282 -17.22 5.97 -38.41
CA PHE A 282 -17.89 6.96 -37.58
C PHE A 282 -17.45 8.37 -37.99
N GLU A 283 -18.33 9.13 -38.62
CA GLU A 283 -18.22 10.59 -38.71
C GLU A 283 -18.32 11.15 -37.28
N LEU A 284 -17.20 11.65 -36.75
CA LEU A 284 -17.22 12.50 -35.56
C LEU A 284 -17.98 13.77 -35.92
N LYS A 285 -19.31 13.80 -35.66
CA LYS A 285 -20.04 15.07 -35.56
C LYS A 285 -19.22 15.96 -34.61
N LYS A 286 -18.77 17.10 -35.11
CA LYS A 286 -18.18 18.16 -34.28
C LYS A 286 -19.19 18.42 -33.16
N LEU A 287 -18.94 17.88 -31.98
CA LEU A 287 -19.70 18.20 -30.77
C LEU A 287 -19.51 19.68 -30.54
N SER A 288 -20.56 20.47 -30.75
CA SER A 288 -20.55 21.89 -30.47
C SER A 288 -20.31 22.08 -28.97
N ARG A 289 -19.67 23.17 -28.58
CA ARG A 289 -19.47 23.52 -27.16
C ARG A 289 -20.79 23.42 -26.36
N GLU A 290 -21.92 23.72 -27.00
CA GLU A 290 -23.27 23.63 -26.44
C GLU A 290 -23.72 22.19 -26.11
N SER A 291 -23.36 21.17 -26.91
CA SER A 291 -23.71 19.78 -26.59
C SER A 291 -22.91 19.23 -25.40
N LEU A 292 -21.63 19.65 -25.26
CA LEU A 292 -20.79 19.31 -24.11
C LEU A 292 -21.27 19.99 -22.82
N GLU A 293 -21.79 21.20 -22.88
CA GLU A 293 -22.41 21.87 -21.74
C GLU A 293 -23.75 21.23 -21.37
N LYS A 294 -24.55 20.84 -22.35
CA LYS A 294 -25.82 20.15 -22.12
C LYS A 294 -25.62 18.80 -21.44
N ASP A 295 -24.66 17.99 -21.90
CA ASP A 295 -24.29 16.73 -21.28
C ASP A 295 -23.76 16.91 -19.84
N LYS A 296 -22.97 17.95 -19.59
CA LYS A 296 -22.53 18.30 -18.21
C LYS A 296 -23.70 18.69 -17.31
N ILE A 297 -24.65 19.45 -17.81
CA ILE A 297 -25.84 19.88 -17.05
C ILE A 297 -26.75 18.69 -16.76
N GLU A 298 -26.98 17.79 -17.73
CA GLU A 298 -27.77 16.58 -17.53
C GLU A 298 -27.10 15.62 -16.55
N HIS A 299 -25.77 15.48 -16.64
CA HIS A 299 -25.00 14.66 -15.69
C HIS A 299 -25.09 15.23 -14.27
N MET A 300 -24.95 16.54 -14.10
CA MET A 300 -25.06 17.22 -12.81
C MET A 300 -26.49 17.15 -12.24
N GLN A 301 -27.52 17.22 -13.08
CA GLN A 301 -28.92 17.03 -12.65
C GLN A 301 -29.20 15.58 -12.24
N SER A 302 -28.64 14.60 -12.95
CA SER A 302 -28.74 13.19 -12.59
C SER A 302 -28.09 12.88 -11.25
N GLU A 303 -26.93 13.49 -10.95
CA GLU A 303 -26.26 13.39 -9.66
C GLU A 303 -27.07 14.01 -8.51
N LYS A 304 -27.65 15.19 -8.73
CA LYS A 304 -28.53 15.83 -7.74
C LYS A 304 -29.80 15.00 -7.47
N ARG A 305 -30.36 14.34 -8.48
CA ARG A 305 -31.51 13.41 -8.29
C ARG A 305 -31.09 12.17 -7.51
N ALA A 306 -29.96 11.56 -7.83
CA ALA A 306 -29.44 10.40 -7.12
C ALA A 306 -29.16 10.73 -5.65
N MET A 307 -28.60 11.91 -5.38
CA MET A 307 -28.33 12.38 -4.02
C MET A 307 -29.63 12.60 -3.23
N ARG A 308 -30.66 13.20 -3.84
CA ARG A 308 -31.98 13.38 -3.19
C ARG A 308 -32.65 12.04 -2.85
N VAL A 309 -32.59 11.06 -3.74
CA VAL A 309 -33.14 9.72 -3.49
C VAL A 309 -32.38 9.03 -2.34
N THR A 310 -31.07 9.18 -2.28
CA THR A 310 -30.26 8.62 -1.20
C THR A 310 -30.58 9.28 0.15
N TYR A 311 -30.71 10.61 0.18
CA TYR A 311 -31.15 11.32 1.39
C TYR A 311 -32.56 10.91 1.84
N PHE A 312 -33.48 10.75 0.90
CA PHE A 312 -34.85 10.32 1.22
C PHE A 312 -34.88 8.90 1.79
N LEU A 313 -34.10 7.96 1.22
CA LEU A 313 -34.00 6.60 1.72
C LEU A 313 -33.36 6.52 3.11
N VAL A 314 -32.33 7.33 3.38
CA VAL A 314 -31.70 7.42 4.70
C VAL A 314 -32.66 8.01 5.73
N MET A 315 -33.38 9.09 5.41
CA MET A 315 -34.41 9.68 6.28
C MET A 315 -35.56 8.72 6.56
N PHE A 316 -36.10 8.06 5.52
CA PHE A 316 -37.18 7.10 5.65
C PHE A 316 -36.76 5.91 6.53
N TYR A 317 -35.55 5.43 6.35
CA TYR A 317 -34.99 4.37 7.20
C TYR A 317 -34.80 4.79 8.65
N SER A 318 -34.27 5.99 8.90
CA SER A 318 -34.14 6.54 10.25
C SER A 318 -35.50 6.67 10.94
N LEU A 319 -36.51 7.06 10.19
CA LEU A 319 -37.91 7.15 10.68
C LEU A 319 -38.46 5.76 11.02
N LEU A 320 -38.24 4.78 10.14
CA LEU A 320 -38.69 3.39 10.33
C LEU A 320 -38.06 2.76 11.57
N MET A 321 -36.75 3.02 11.80
CA MET A 321 -36.02 2.52 12.97
C MET A 321 -36.41 3.21 14.28
N THR A 322 -36.94 4.43 14.23
CA THR A 322 -37.47 5.11 15.42
C THR A 322 -38.90 4.68 15.77
N PHE A 323 -39.71 4.33 14.77
CA PHE A 323 -41.12 3.97 14.99
C PHE A 323 -41.36 2.48 15.23
N LEU A 324 -40.60 1.57 14.62
CA LEU A 324 -40.73 0.12 14.80
C LEU A 324 -40.57 -0.36 16.24
N PRO A 325 -39.61 0.13 17.03
CA PRO A 325 -39.50 -0.25 18.44
C PRO A 325 -40.68 0.28 19.29
N ARG A 326 -41.24 1.46 18.97
CA ARG A 326 -42.38 2.03 19.68
C ARG A 326 -43.66 1.24 19.43
N ALA A 327 -43.94 0.85 18.20
CA ALA A 327 -45.08 0.02 17.86
C ALA A 327 -45.03 -1.38 18.51
N ALA A 328 -43.81 -1.93 18.66
CA ALA A 328 -43.60 -3.21 19.33
C ALA A 328 -43.73 -3.14 20.85
N LEU A 329 -43.47 -1.97 21.47
CA LEU A 329 -43.61 -1.72 22.91
C LEU A 329 -45.08 -1.49 23.33
N GLU A 330 -45.94 -1.02 22.44
CA GLU A 330 -47.39 -0.83 22.71
C GLU A 330 -48.17 -2.12 22.66
N TYR A 331 -47.67 -3.20 21.99
CA TYR A 331 -48.32 -4.52 22.05
C TYR A 331 -47.86 -5.29 23.30
N LYS A 332 -48.56 -5.05 24.38
CA LYS A 332 -48.34 -5.66 25.71
C LYS A 332 -48.68 -7.15 25.72
N THR A 333 -47.86 -7.94 26.31
CA THR A 333 -47.87 -8.85 27.43
C THR A 333 -47.40 -10.28 27.27
N GLU A 334 -47.39 -10.96 26.12
CA GLU A 334 -46.92 -12.36 26.11
C GLU A 334 -45.80 -12.71 25.09
N LEU A 335 -45.36 -11.74 24.29
CA LEU A 335 -44.43 -11.94 23.21
C LEU A 335 -43.06 -11.23 23.36
N LYS A 336 -42.71 -10.76 24.58
CA LYS A 336 -41.48 -9.99 24.81
C LYS A 336 -40.21 -10.71 24.36
N GLY A 337 -40.08 -12.01 24.59
CA GLY A 337 -38.91 -12.80 24.15
C GLY A 337 -38.87 -13.06 22.63
N LEU A 338 -40.04 -13.31 22.05
CA LEU A 338 -40.16 -13.59 20.59
C LEU A 338 -39.96 -12.32 19.76
N GLY A 339 -40.43 -11.17 20.26
CA GLY A 339 -40.28 -9.85 19.58
C GLY A 339 -38.84 -9.41 19.49
N ILE A 340 -38.05 -9.59 20.55
CA ILE A 340 -36.62 -9.25 20.57
C ILE A 340 -35.84 -10.15 19.61
N SER A 341 -36.15 -11.45 19.56
CA SER A 341 -35.52 -12.41 18.67
C SER A 341 -35.83 -12.11 17.20
N LEU A 342 -37.06 -11.76 16.87
CA LEU A 342 -37.47 -11.36 15.51
C LEU A 342 -36.85 -10.03 15.07
N GLN A 343 -36.71 -9.06 15.96
CA GLN A 343 -36.03 -7.80 15.69
C GLN A 343 -34.52 -8.02 15.43
N LEU A 344 -33.85 -8.85 16.20
CA LEU A 344 -32.44 -9.21 16.03
C LEU A 344 -32.23 -9.92 14.66
N ILE A 345 -33.10 -10.85 14.29
CA ILE A 345 -33.06 -11.55 13.00
C ILE A 345 -33.30 -10.55 11.84
N ALA A 346 -34.27 -9.67 11.98
CA ALA A 346 -34.56 -8.64 10.96
C ALA A 346 -33.39 -7.67 10.79
N CYS A 347 -32.74 -7.24 11.89
CA CYS A 347 -31.53 -6.43 11.86
C CYS A 347 -30.36 -7.16 11.16
N ILE A 348 -30.11 -8.42 11.51
CA ILE A 348 -29.05 -9.23 10.88
C ILE A 348 -29.30 -9.41 9.38
N LEU A 349 -30.51 -9.73 8.96
CA LEU A 349 -30.87 -9.88 7.54
C LEU A 349 -30.74 -8.56 6.79
N PHE A 350 -31.15 -7.44 7.39
CA PHE A 350 -30.99 -6.13 6.78
C PHE A 350 -29.53 -5.71 6.63
N PHE A 351 -28.69 -5.96 7.63
CA PHE A 351 -27.24 -5.69 7.55
C PHE A 351 -26.58 -6.55 6.47
N ASN A 352 -26.90 -7.82 6.37
CA ASN A 352 -26.39 -8.68 5.31
C ASN A 352 -26.84 -8.18 3.92
N PHE A 353 -28.09 -7.74 3.77
CA PHE A 353 -28.61 -7.16 2.54
C PHE A 353 -27.90 -5.85 2.18
N LEU A 354 -27.72 -4.94 3.15
CA LEU A 354 -27.02 -3.67 2.95
C LEU A 354 -25.55 -3.90 2.60
N HIS A 355 -24.86 -4.81 3.28
CA HIS A 355 -23.50 -5.20 2.97
C HIS A 355 -23.36 -5.80 1.58
N TRP A 356 -24.29 -6.69 1.18
CA TRP A 356 -24.35 -7.26 -0.17
C TRP A 356 -24.57 -6.18 -1.22
N MET A 357 -25.50 -5.24 -0.98
CA MET A 357 -25.80 -4.12 -1.86
C MET A 357 -24.59 -3.19 -2.02
N ILE A 358 -23.92 -2.83 -0.93
CA ILE A 358 -22.69 -2.02 -0.94
C ILE A 358 -21.58 -2.73 -1.72
N ARG A 359 -21.37 -4.05 -1.51
CA ARG A 359 -20.40 -4.84 -2.27
C ARG A 359 -20.69 -4.85 -3.77
N LYS A 360 -21.94 -5.06 -4.15
CA LYS A 360 -22.39 -5.12 -5.55
C LYS A 360 -22.26 -3.78 -6.26
N PHE A 361 -22.53 -2.67 -5.56
CA PHE A 361 -22.49 -1.31 -6.10
C PHE A 361 -21.23 -0.52 -5.72
N ARG A 362 -20.29 -1.11 -4.96
CA ARG A 362 -19.08 -0.43 -4.48
C ARG A 362 -18.28 0.24 -5.61
N ARG A 363 -18.08 -0.42 -6.74
CA ARG A 363 -17.36 0.17 -7.89
C ARG A 363 -18.08 1.37 -8.50
N PHE A 364 -19.39 1.37 -8.46
CA PHE A 364 -20.23 2.46 -8.96
C PHE A 364 -20.25 3.63 -7.97
N LEU A 365 -20.38 3.36 -6.68
CA LEU A 365 -20.43 4.36 -5.61
C LEU A 365 -19.07 5.04 -5.40
N VAL A 366 -17.97 4.30 -5.39
CA VAL A 366 -16.61 4.86 -5.22
C VAL A 366 -16.22 5.81 -6.35
N LYS A 367 -16.63 5.53 -7.58
CA LYS A 367 -16.41 6.45 -8.71
C LYS A 367 -17.18 7.77 -8.59
N ARG A 368 -18.30 7.81 -7.84
CA ARG A 368 -19.19 8.98 -7.76
C ARG A 368 -19.08 9.80 -6.47
N VAL A 369 -18.78 9.18 -5.35
CA VAL A 369 -18.87 9.83 -4.02
C VAL A 369 -17.50 9.87 -3.28
N GLY A 370 -16.50 9.14 -3.78
CA GLY A 370 -15.20 8.99 -3.12
C GLY A 370 -15.20 7.93 -2.01
N GLY A 371 -14.08 7.19 -1.90
CA GLY A 371 -13.97 6.05 -0.98
C GLY A 371 -14.07 6.42 0.51
N THR A 372 -13.54 7.58 0.88
CA THR A 372 -13.55 8.10 2.27
C THR A 372 -14.97 8.41 2.76
N THR A 373 -15.82 8.99 1.92
CA THR A 373 -17.21 9.33 2.28
C THR A 373 -18.07 8.09 2.47
N ILE A 374 -17.84 7.04 1.65
CA ILE A 374 -18.56 5.77 1.79
C ILE A 374 -18.14 5.05 3.06
N ASN A 375 -16.85 5.02 3.38
CA ASN A 375 -16.36 4.42 4.62
C ASN A 375 -16.88 5.17 5.85
N ALA A 376 -16.93 6.50 5.84
CA ALA A 376 -17.52 7.30 6.90
C ALA A 376 -19.02 7.01 7.09
N LEU A 377 -19.77 6.82 6.00
CA LEU A 377 -21.19 6.48 6.05
C LEU A 377 -21.42 5.08 6.64
N ILE A 378 -20.59 4.12 6.26
CA ILE A 378 -20.61 2.75 6.80
C ILE A 378 -20.30 2.78 8.30
N THR A 379 -19.24 3.46 8.72
CA THR A 379 -18.84 3.58 10.13
C THR A 379 -19.94 4.27 10.94
N TYR A 380 -20.51 5.37 10.45
CA TYR A 380 -21.62 6.06 11.10
C TYR A 380 -22.84 5.14 11.29
N THR A 381 -23.19 4.34 10.28
CA THR A 381 -24.31 3.39 10.34
C THR A 381 -24.04 2.31 11.40
N TYR A 382 -22.81 1.77 11.48
CA TYR A 382 -22.42 0.80 12.50
C TYR A 382 -22.47 1.41 13.94
N CYS A 383 -22.00 2.65 14.12
CA CYS A 383 -22.05 3.34 15.39
C CYS A 383 -23.49 3.59 15.84
N CYS A 384 -24.38 4.05 14.94
CA CYS A 384 -25.79 4.27 15.27
C CYS A 384 -26.51 2.98 15.70
N VAL A 385 -26.17 1.84 15.10
CA VAL A 385 -26.75 0.54 15.46
C VAL A 385 -26.19 0.01 16.78
N ALA A 386 -24.88 0.14 16.99
CA ALA A 386 -24.26 -0.23 18.25
C ALA A 386 -24.87 0.57 19.42
N ILE A 387 -25.06 1.87 19.25
CA ILE A 387 -25.72 2.74 20.22
C ILE A 387 -27.19 2.31 20.45
N ALA A 388 -27.95 2.00 19.38
CA ALA A 388 -29.33 1.54 19.49
C ALA A 388 -29.45 0.17 20.20
N LEU A 389 -28.47 -0.72 20.03
CA LEU A 389 -28.41 -2.01 20.73
C LEU A 389 -28.01 -1.89 22.21
N ILE A 390 -27.10 -0.95 22.53
CA ILE A 390 -26.64 -0.70 23.92
C ILE A 390 -27.71 0.06 24.72
N VAL A 391 -28.37 1.03 24.11
CA VAL A 391 -29.37 1.91 24.76
C VAL A 391 -30.76 1.25 24.85
N GLY A 392 -30.98 0.17 24.06
CA GLY A 392 -32.28 -0.56 24.07
C GLY A 392 -32.59 -1.31 25.38
N ASN A 393 -31.66 -1.41 26.32
CA ASN A 393 -31.86 -2.24 27.50
C ASN A 393 -32.19 -1.50 28.79
N ASP A 394 -31.92 -0.19 29.00
CA ASP A 394 -32.24 0.42 30.32
C ASP A 394 -32.26 1.97 30.44
N ILE A 395 -32.59 2.74 29.41
CA ILE A 395 -32.62 4.21 29.54
C ILE A 395 -33.97 4.81 29.11
N GLU A 396 -34.64 5.52 30.08
CA GLU A 396 -35.76 6.42 29.78
C GLU A 396 -35.33 7.54 28.81
N TRP A 397 -35.74 7.44 27.56
CA TRP A 397 -35.42 8.37 26.45
C TRP A 397 -35.77 9.85 26.75
N GLY A 398 -36.60 10.11 27.79
CA GLY A 398 -36.99 11.46 28.20
C GLY A 398 -35.86 12.31 28.77
N ARG A 399 -34.76 11.74 29.23
CA ARG A 399 -33.63 12.51 29.80
C ARG A 399 -32.55 12.87 28.80
N LEU A 400 -32.40 12.11 27.71
CA LEU A 400 -31.37 12.38 26.70
C LEU A 400 -31.74 13.55 25.75
N PHE A 401 -33.02 13.78 25.48
CA PHE A 401 -33.48 14.88 24.63
C PHE A 401 -33.51 16.26 25.32
N LYS A 402 -33.23 16.34 26.62
CA LYS A 402 -33.10 17.63 27.34
C LYS A 402 -31.66 18.16 27.38
N ALA A 403 -30.68 17.39 26.89
CA ALA A 403 -29.26 17.75 26.90
C ALA A 403 -28.70 18.12 25.50
N PHE A 404 -29.52 18.08 24.48
CA PHE A 404 -29.27 18.63 23.14
C PHE A 404 -30.34 19.70 22.86
#